data_6812425fb99629721af8bcbfc53c427c
#
_entry.id   6812425fb99629721af8bcbfc53c427c
#
_cell.length_a   1.000
_cell.length_b   1.000
_cell.length_c   1.000
_cell.angle_alpha   90.00
_cell.angle_beta   90.00
_cell.angle_gamma   90.00
#
_symmetry.space_group_name_H-M   'P 1'
#
loop_
_entity.id
_entity.type
_entity.pdbx_description
1 polymer ?
#
loop_
_entity_poly.entity_id
_entity_poly.type
_entity_poly.pdbx_seq_one_letter_code
_entity_poly.pdbx_strand_id
1 'polypeptide(L)'
;MRIDFRRSVYLSIGLAVTGTLLVSDVMAAPAHAFVRRPLYAPGHGRSIDREALRQRTARQQRASRSATRQRVVPAPNPTPKPVTAAARPSDDLIWQRLRNCEAGGRYDRNSGNGYYGAYQMSAGTWRSLGYKGLPHQAAPEVQDEAARKLQARSGWGQWPACSRRVGAR
;
A
#
# COMPACT_ATOMS: atom_id res chain seq x y z
N MET A 1 38.90 -33.85 -13.49
CA MET A 1 38.64 -32.73 -14.41
C MET A 1 38.48 -31.49 -13.56
N ARG A 2 39.51 -30.62 -13.51
CA ARG A 2 39.57 -29.41 -12.65
C ARG A 2 39.04 -28.25 -13.46
N ILE A 3 38.08 -27.52 -12.92
CA ILE A 3 37.56 -26.30 -13.55
C ILE A 3 38.08 -25.10 -12.75
N ASP A 4 38.93 -24.29 -13.41
CA ASP A 4 39.55 -23.09 -12.86
C ASP A 4 38.57 -21.96 -12.68
N PHE A 5 38.58 -21.39 -11.49
CA PHE A 5 37.80 -20.19 -11.11
C PHE A 5 38.59 -18.93 -11.57
N ARG A 6 38.22 -18.32 -12.69
CA ARG A 6 38.79 -17.04 -13.10
C ARG A 6 38.18 -15.91 -12.26
N ARG A 7 39.05 -15.30 -11.46
CA ARG A 7 38.78 -14.02 -10.75
C ARG A 7 38.64 -12.88 -11.76
N SER A 8 37.48 -12.24 -11.77
CA SER A 8 37.26 -10.98 -12.50
C SER A 8 37.58 -9.81 -11.56
N VAL A 9 38.64 -9.09 -11.88
CA VAL A 9 39.09 -7.90 -11.17
C VAL A 9 38.35 -6.72 -11.80
N TYR A 10 37.45 -6.08 -11.08
CA TYR A 10 36.86 -4.81 -11.49
C TYR A 10 37.78 -3.66 -11.09
N LEU A 11 38.29 -2.99 -12.11
CA LEU A 11 39.10 -1.79 -12.02
C LEU A 11 38.19 -0.59 -11.74
N SER A 12 38.31 -0.01 -10.54
CA SER A 12 37.60 1.23 -10.18
C SER A 12 38.30 2.43 -10.78
N ILE A 13 37.67 3.08 -11.76
CA ILE A 13 38.13 4.37 -12.29
C ILE A 13 37.51 5.46 -11.42
N GLY A 14 38.34 6.08 -10.59
CA GLY A 14 37.99 7.28 -9.83
C GLY A 14 37.93 8.51 -10.74
N LEU A 15 36.76 9.15 -10.80
CA LEU A 15 36.63 10.45 -11.48
C LEU A 15 36.65 11.53 -10.37
N ALA A 16 37.77 12.27 -10.29
CA ALA A 16 37.90 13.44 -9.44
C ALA A 16 37.17 14.62 -10.10
N VAL A 17 36.11 15.10 -9.50
CA VAL A 17 35.43 16.33 -9.88
C VAL A 17 35.98 17.45 -9.00
N THR A 18 36.78 18.32 -9.59
CA THR A 18 37.25 19.57 -9.01
C THR A 18 36.07 20.55 -8.92
N GLY A 19 35.56 20.77 -7.74
CA GLY A 19 34.52 21.76 -7.47
C GLY A 19 35.10 23.16 -7.40
N THR A 20 34.68 24.01 -8.32
CA THR A 20 34.98 25.44 -8.38
C THR A 20 34.14 26.14 -7.27
N LEU A 21 34.80 26.79 -6.33
CA LEU A 21 34.21 27.67 -5.34
C LEU A 21 33.70 28.95 -6.02
N LEU A 22 32.40 29.09 -6.16
CA LEU A 22 31.76 30.37 -6.45
C LEU A 22 31.54 31.12 -5.14
N VAL A 23 32.26 32.22 -5.01
CA VAL A 23 32.11 33.23 -3.94
C VAL A 23 30.75 33.89 -4.14
N SER A 24 29.82 33.65 -3.24
CA SER A 24 28.51 34.30 -3.26
C SER A 24 28.59 35.67 -2.62
N ASP A 25 28.16 36.68 -3.37
CA ASP A 25 27.99 38.06 -2.96
C ASP A 25 27.20 38.18 -1.64
N VAL A 26 27.83 38.84 -0.70
CA VAL A 26 27.16 39.29 0.52
C VAL A 26 26.29 40.47 0.16
N MET A 27 25.00 40.22 -0.10
CA MET A 27 24.00 41.25 -0.20
C MET A 27 23.78 41.89 1.19
N ALA A 28 24.15 43.16 1.29
CA ALA A 28 23.88 44.01 2.44
C ALA A 28 22.36 44.12 2.65
N ALA A 29 21.85 43.69 3.79
CA ALA A 29 20.47 43.87 4.18
C ALA A 29 20.16 45.35 4.36
N PRO A 30 19.03 45.86 3.85
CA PRO A 30 18.63 47.24 4.07
C PRO A 30 18.24 47.45 5.55
N ALA A 31 18.70 48.57 6.09
CA ALA A 31 18.41 49.02 7.44
C ALA A 31 16.90 49.03 7.69
N HIS A 32 16.43 48.19 8.63
CA HIS A 32 15.05 48.18 9.04
C HIS A 32 14.70 49.54 9.67
N ALA A 33 13.82 50.27 8.97
CA ALA A 33 13.15 51.44 9.53
C ALA A 33 12.45 51.00 10.83
N PHE A 34 12.88 51.62 11.93
CA PHE A 34 12.30 51.43 13.26
C PHE A 34 10.88 52.04 13.25
N VAL A 35 9.92 51.23 12.87
CA VAL A 35 8.50 51.59 12.97
C VAL A 35 8.15 51.65 14.44
N ARG A 36 8.04 52.88 14.99
CA ARG A 36 7.52 53.10 16.33
C ARG A 36 6.15 52.47 16.44
N ARG A 37 6.02 51.40 17.21
CA ARG A 37 4.73 50.83 17.58
C ARG A 37 3.91 51.89 18.29
N PRO A 38 2.70 52.16 17.88
CA PRO A 38 1.79 53.03 18.63
C PRO A 38 1.54 52.43 20.00
N LEU A 39 1.65 53.28 21.01
CA LEU A 39 1.33 52.95 22.39
C LEU A 39 -0.06 52.30 22.44
N TYR A 40 -0.13 51.14 23.05
CA TYR A 40 -1.31 50.37 23.36
C TYR A 40 -2.42 51.25 23.92
N ALA A 41 -3.46 51.50 23.16
CA ALA A 41 -4.72 52.03 23.66
C ALA A 41 -5.43 50.89 24.41
N PRO A 42 -5.82 51.06 25.69
CA PRO A 42 -6.65 50.07 26.37
C PRO A 42 -8.06 50.15 25.81
N GLY A 43 -8.29 49.46 24.71
CA GLY A 43 -9.54 49.40 24.01
C GLY A 43 -10.22 48.06 24.19
N HIS A 44 -11.27 48.02 24.99
CA HIS A 44 -12.41 47.11 24.99
C HIS A 44 -12.02 45.63 24.77
N GLY A 45 -11.75 44.95 25.85
CA GLY A 45 -11.67 43.48 25.88
C GLY A 45 -12.95 42.90 25.30
N ARG A 46 -12.92 42.57 24.01
CA ARG A 46 -13.92 41.63 23.46
C ARG A 46 -13.76 40.36 24.23
N SER A 47 -14.66 40.12 25.14
CA SER A 47 -14.86 38.83 25.75
C SER A 47 -14.83 37.80 24.64
N ILE A 48 -13.72 37.05 24.56
CA ILE A 48 -13.65 35.93 23.60
C ILE A 48 -14.69 34.96 24.11
N ASP A 49 -15.77 34.86 23.33
CA ASP A 49 -16.84 33.92 23.65
C ASP A 49 -16.26 32.52 23.53
N ARG A 50 -15.84 32.00 24.71
CA ARG A 50 -15.22 30.67 24.83
C ARG A 50 -16.16 29.58 24.35
N GLU A 51 -17.45 29.82 24.43
CA GLU A 51 -18.49 28.89 23.95
C GLU A 51 -18.50 28.82 22.40
N ALA A 52 -18.45 29.96 21.74
CA ALA A 52 -18.36 30.03 20.28
C ALA A 52 -17.06 29.37 19.74
N LEU A 53 -15.96 29.51 20.48
CA LEU A 53 -14.69 28.85 20.12
C LEU A 53 -14.79 27.32 20.28
N ARG A 54 -15.40 26.84 21.36
CA ARG A 54 -15.65 25.39 21.59
C ARG A 54 -16.55 24.79 20.50
N GLN A 55 -17.60 25.52 20.09
CA GLN A 55 -18.51 25.07 19.05
C GLN A 55 -17.82 25.01 17.68
N ARG A 56 -16.94 25.97 17.36
CA ARG A 56 -16.14 25.95 16.11
C ARG A 56 -15.18 24.77 16.08
N THR A 57 -14.46 24.50 17.18
CA THR A 57 -13.55 23.35 17.25
C THR A 57 -14.29 22.01 17.18
N ALA A 58 -15.46 21.88 17.84
CA ALA A 58 -16.29 20.67 17.76
C ALA A 58 -16.84 20.42 16.34
N ARG A 59 -17.27 21.48 15.62
CA ARG A 59 -17.68 21.36 14.21
C ARG A 59 -16.52 20.93 13.31
N GLN A 60 -15.34 21.51 13.51
CA GLN A 60 -14.15 21.18 12.72
C GLN A 60 -13.68 19.74 12.96
N GLN A 61 -13.74 19.25 14.21
CA GLN A 61 -13.46 17.84 14.53
C GLN A 61 -14.49 16.87 13.95
N ARG A 62 -15.78 17.23 13.92
CA ARG A 62 -16.81 16.42 13.25
C ARG A 62 -16.61 16.36 11.74
N ALA A 63 -16.29 17.48 11.11
CA ALA A 63 -16.01 17.56 9.67
C ALA A 63 -14.76 16.75 9.28
N SER A 64 -13.68 16.83 10.06
CA SER A 64 -12.46 16.03 9.81
C SER A 64 -12.70 14.53 9.99
N ARG A 65 -13.49 14.10 10.99
CA ARG A 65 -13.85 12.68 11.18
C ARG A 65 -14.71 12.16 10.02
N SER A 66 -15.64 12.97 9.50
CA SER A 66 -16.45 12.60 8.33
C SER A 66 -15.61 12.50 7.06
N ALA A 67 -14.68 13.43 6.84
CA ALA A 67 -13.76 13.41 5.70
C ALA A 67 -12.80 12.21 5.73
N THR A 68 -12.31 11.84 6.93
CA THR A 68 -11.47 10.66 7.10
C THR A 68 -12.25 9.37 6.83
N ARG A 69 -13.53 9.30 7.23
CA ARG A 69 -14.38 8.13 6.98
C ARG A 69 -14.71 7.94 5.49
N GLN A 70 -14.84 9.04 4.73
CA GLN A 70 -15.07 8.98 3.27
C GLN A 70 -13.81 8.68 2.46
N ARG A 71 -12.61 8.90 3.02
CA ARG A 71 -11.34 8.71 2.30
C ARG A 71 -10.84 7.26 2.29
N VAL A 72 -11.47 6.35 3.00
CA VAL A 72 -11.07 4.92 3.10
C VAL A 72 -12.04 4.01 2.35
N VAL A 73 -12.55 4.46 1.20
CA VAL A 73 -13.10 3.53 0.22
C VAL A 73 -11.93 3.12 -0.67
N PRO A 74 -11.40 1.90 -0.56
CA PRO A 74 -10.41 1.40 -1.53
C PRO A 74 -11.03 1.53 -2.92
N ALA A 75 -10.25 2.05 -3.88
CA ALA A 75 -10.71 2.04 -5.27
C ALA A 75 -11.12 0.60 -5.62
N PRO A 76 -12.27 0.41 -6.30
CA PRO A 76 -12.74 -0.93 -6.65
C PRO A 76 -11.64 -1.67 -7.39
N ASN A 77 -11.46 -2.95 -7.06
CA ASN A 77 -10.59 -3.85 -7.80
C ASN A 77 -11.03 -3.84 -9.27
N PRO A 78 -10.10 -4.04 -10.21
CA PRO A 78 -10.47 -4.14 -11.62
C PRO A 78 -11.59 -5.16 -11.79
N THR A 79 -12.61 -4.78 -12.53
CA THR A 79 -13.71 -5.68 -12.92
C THR A 79 -13.11 -6.91 -13.60
N PRO A 80 -13.47 -8.14 -13.21
CA PRO A 80 -12.94 -9.32 -13.84
C PRO A 80 -13.24 -9.26 -15.35
N LYS A 81 -12.19 -9.33 -16.16
CA LYS A 81 -12.38 -9.57 -17.59
C LYS A 81 -12.98 -10.97 -17.72
N PRO A 82 -13.94 -11.19 -18.62
CA PRO A 82 -14.46 -12.53 -18.89
C PRO A 82 -13.29 -13.44 -19.26
N VAL A 83 -12.87 -14.31 -18.35
CA VAL A 83 -11.87 -15.35 -18.64
C VAL A 83 -12.58 -16.46 -19.40
N THR A 84 -12.61 -16.34 -20.71
CA THR A 84 -13.08 -17.37 -21.64
C THR A 84 -12.00 -18.45 -21.79
N ALA A 85 -11.59 -19.04 -20.68
CA ALA A 85 -10.97 -20.35 -20.71
C ALA A 85 -11.91 -21.26 -19.95
N ALA A 86 -12.66 -22.09 -20.68
CA ALA A 86 -13.47 -23.14 -20.10
C ALA A 86 -12.57 -23.98 -19.18
N ALA A 87 -12.63 -23.68 -17.89
CA ALA A 87 -11.91 -24.44 -16.86
C ALA A 87 -12.46 -25.86 -16.93
N ARG A 88 -11.56 -26.85 -17.02
CA ARG A 88 -11.97 -28.25 -16.99
C ARG A 88 -12.65 -28.53 -15.64
N PRO A 89 -13.75 -29.31 -15.58
CA PRO A 89 -14.43 -29.60 -14.31
C PRO A 89 -13.53 -30.15 -13.22
N SER A 90 -12.47 -30.87 -13.59
CA SER A 90 -11.43 -31.33 -12.66
C SER A 90 -10.62 -30.18 -12.01
N ASP A 91 -10.37 -29.11 -12.76
CA ASP A 91 -9.58 -27.98 -12.26
C ASP A 91 -10.39 -27.18 -11.24
N ASP A 92 -11.68 -27.00 -11.44
CA ASP A 92 -12.55 -26.30 -10.50
C ASP A 92 -12.65 -27.02 -9.14
N LEU A 93 -12.66 -28.35 -9.14
CA LEU A 93 -12.63 -29.14 -7.90
C LEU A 93 -11.33 -29.00 -7.13
N ILE A 94 -10.17 -28.91 -7.81
CA ILE A 94 -8.89 -28.65 -7.16
C ILE A 94 -8.90 -27.28 -6.47
N TRP A 95 -9.37 -26.25 -7.16
CA TRP A 95 -9.46 -24.90 -6.61
C TRP A 95 -10.43 -24.83 -5.43
N GLN A 96 -11.56 -25.49 -5.51
CA GLN A 96 -12.52 -25.58 -4.40
C GLN A 96 -11.90 -26.26 -3.17
N ARG A 97 -11.23 -27.40 -3.36
CA ARG A 97 -10.55 -28.11 -2.27
C ARG A 97 -9.43 -27.27 -1.67
N LEU A 98 -8.68 -26.54 -2.51
CA LEU A 98 -7.64 -25.63 -2.05
C LEU A 98 -8.21 -24.53 -1.13
N ARG A 99 -9.27 -23.83 -1.56
CA ARG A 99 -9.96 -22.83 -0.76
C ARG A 99 -10.45 -23.38 0.58
N ASN A 100 -11.04 -24.57 0.53
CA ASN A 100 -11.51 -25.24 1.75
C ASN A 100 -10.37 -25.55 2.71
N CYS A 101 -9.23 -25.99 2.18
CA CYS A 101 -8.04 -26.27 2.99
C CYS A 101 -7.40 -25.01 3.60
N GLU A 102 -7.31 -23.92 2.84
CA GLU A 102 -6.66 -22.67 3.27
C GLU A 102 -7.56 -21.84 4.20
N ALA A 103 -8.83 -21.72 3.87
CA ALA A 103 -9.72 -20.75 4.51
C ALA A 103 -11.07 -21.31 4.93
N GLY A 104 -11.32 -22.62 4.80
CA GLY A 104 -12.65 -23.18 4.97
C GLY A 104 -13.65 -22.68 3.91
N GLY A 105 -13.18 -22.33 2.71
CA GLY A 105 -13.99 -21.78 1.64
C GLY A 105 -14.39 -20.31 1.79
N ARG A 106 -13.91 -19.62 2.81
CA ARG A 106 -14.32 -18.25 3.14
C ARG A 106 -13.48 -17.21 2.43
N TYR A 107 -14.11 -16.42 1.57
CA TYR A 107 -13.45 -15.32 0.85
C TYR A 107 -13.20 -14.09 1.73
N ASP A 108 -14.01 -13.90 2.75
CA ASP A 108 -13.90 -12.79 3.72
C ASP A 108 -12.87 -13.03 4.83
N ARG A 109 -12.14 -14.16 4.79
CA ARG A 109 -11.26 -14.56 5.88
C ARG A 109 -10.13 -13.54 6.11
N ASN A 110 -10.10 -13.02 7.33
CA ASN A 110 -9.02 -12.21 7.89
C ASN A 110 -8.83 -12.60 9.36
N SER A 111 -7.83 -13.39 9.64
CA SER A 111 -7.50 -13.86 11.00
C SER A 111 -6.41 -13.03 11.68
N GLY A 112 -5.95 -11.94 11.04
CA GLY A 112 -4.90 -11.08 11.59
C GLY A 112 -3.48 -11.66 11.49
N ASN A 113 -3.30 -12.81 10.85
CA ASN A 113 -1.99 -13.47 10.68
C ASN A 113 -1.19 -12.97 9.46
N GLY A 114 -1.66 -11.93 8.76
CA GLY A 114 -1.02 -11.37 7.56
C GLY A 114 -1.38 -12.06 6.24
N TYR A 115 -2.27 -13.08 6.30
CA TYR A 115 -2.80 -13.78 5.14
C TYR A 115 -4.31 -13.60 5.05
N TYR A 116 -4.82 -13.43 3.84
CA TYR A 116 -6.18 -12.92 3.61
C TYR A 116 -6.91 -13.70 2.51
N GLY A 117 -8.24 -13.76 2.66
CA GLY A 117 -9.16 -14.32 1.68
C GLY A 117 -9.15 -15.82 1.57
N ALA A 118 -9.84 -16.35 0.57
CA ALA A 118 -10.05 -17.78 0.38
C ALA A 118 -8.76 -18.57 0.10
N TYR A 119 -7.74 -17.90 -0.42
CA TYR A 119 -6.46 -18.49 -0.78
C TYR A 119 -5.30 -18.11 0.15
N GLN A 120 -5.59 -17.44 1.24
CA GLN A 120 -4.61 -17.02 2.25
C GLN A 120 -3.38 -16.34 1.61
N MET A 121 -3.62 -15.34 0.76
CA MET A 121 -2.56 -14.56 0.13
C MET A 121 -2.09 -13.43 1.05
N SER A 122 -0.78 -13.16 1.05
CA SER A 122 -0.24 -11.97 1.70
C SER A 122 -0.59 -10.71 0.92
N ALA A 123 -0.63 -9.55 1.61
CA ALA A 123 -0.82 -8.26 0.95
C ALA A 123 0.28 -7.93 -0.08
N GLY A 124 1.51 -8.41 0.15
CA GLY A 124 2.63 -8.27 -0.79
C GLY A 124 2.41 -9.03 -2.08
N THR A 125 2.04 -10.32 -1.96
CA THR A 125 1.70 -11.18 -3.11
C THR A 125 0.53 -10.58 -3.91
N TRP A 126 -0.52 -10.15 -3.24
CA TRP A 126 -1.69 -9.53 -3.85
C TRP A 126 -1.32 -8.32 -4.72
N ARG A 127 -0.54 -7.38 -4.15
CA ARG A 127 -0.06 -6.20 -4.88
C ARG A 127 0.86 -6.56 -6.05
N SER A 128 1.71 -7.57 -5.92
CA SER A 128 2.61 -8.01 -6.98
C SER A 128 1.88 -8.60 -8.20
N LEU A 129 0.62 -9.01 -8.02
CA LEU A 129 -0.28 -9.45 -9.10
C LEU A 129 -1.04 -8.29 -9.75
N GLY A 130 -0.89 -7.05 -9.25
CA GLY A 130 -1.53 -5.85 -9.77
C GLY A 130 -2.84 -5.46 -9.08
N TYR A 131 -3.22 -6.13 -8.00
CA TYR A 131 -4.46 -5.83 -7.27
C TYR A 131 -4.25 -4.79 -6.17
N LYS A 132 -5.29 -4.00 -5.88
CA LYS A 132 -5.31 -2.99 -4.81
C LYS A 132 -6.04 -3.50 -3.57
N GLY A 133 -5.80 -2.88 -2.42
CA GLY A 133 -6.43 -3.26 -1.16
C GLY A 133 -5.88 -4.58 -0.60
N LEU A 134 -6.76 -5.34 0.04
CA LEU A 134 -6.45 -6.65 0.62
C LEU A 134 -7.31 -7.75 0.00
N PRO A 135 -6.81 -8.99 -0.13
CA PRO A 135 -7.54 -10.09 -0.78
C PRO A 135 -8.97 -10.27 -0.27
N HIS A 136 -9.18 -10.31 1.04
CA HIS A 136 -10.50 -10.56 1.67
C HIS A 136 -11.54 -9.45 1.41
N GLN A 137 -11.12 -8.32 0.88
CA GLN A 137 -11.99 -7.18 0.50
C GLN A 137 -12.43 -7.25 -0.97
N ALA A 138 -11.83 -8.15 -1.74
CA ALA A 138 -12.14 -8.33 -3.15
C ALA A 138 -13.28 -9.35 -3.33
N ALA A 139 -14.01 -9.20 -4.42
CA ALA A 139 -15.05 -10.17 -4.81
C ALA A 139 -14.45 -11.58 -5.01
N PRO A 140 -15.23 -12.64 -4.80
CA PRO A 140 -14.77 -14.01 -4.96
C PRO A 140 -14.06 -14.28 -6.29
N GLU A 141 -14.61 -13.81 -7.38
CA GLU A 141 -14.10 -14.00 -8.74
C GLU A 141 -12.72 -13.36 -8.93
N VAL A 142 -12.49 -12.20 -8.29
CA VAL A 142 -11.20 -11.50 -8.31
C VAL A 142 -10.14 -12.28 -7.53
N GLN A 143 -10.53 -12.90 -6.42
CA GLN A 143 -9.62 -13.75 -5.64
C GLN A 143 -9.29 -15.04 -6.40
N ASP A 144 -10.26 -15.63 -7.07
CA ASP A 144 -10.07 -16.81 -7.91
C ASP A 144 -9.15 -16.51 -9.11
N GLU A 145 -9.36 -15.37 -9.78
CA GLU A 145 -8.46 -14.91 -10.84
C GLU A 145 -7.03 -14.71 -10.34
N ALA A 146 -6.88 -14.04 -9.21
CA ALA A 146 -5.57 -13.79 -8.60
C ALA A 146 -4.85 -15.10 -8.24
N ALA A 147 -5.58 -16.08 -7.72
CA ALA A 147 -5.03 -17.41 -7.41
C ALA A 147 -4.55 -18.14 -8.65
N ARG A 148 -5.34 -18.14 -9.73
CA ARG A 148 -4.94 -18.73 -11.01
C ARG A 148 -3.71 -18.02 -11.60
N LYS A 149 -3.67 -16.69 -11.55
CA LYS A 149 -2.50 -15.90 -11.95
C LYS A 149 -1.24 -16.25 -11.15
N LEU A 150 -1.38 -16.37 -9.83
CA LEU A 150 -0.29 -16.72 -8.94
C LEU A 150 0.24 -18.13 -9.25
N GLN A 151 -0.66 -19.08 -9.43
CA GLN A 151 -0.32 -20.45 -9.79
C GLN A 151 0.39 -20.53 -11.15
N ALA A 152 -0.12 -19.84 -12.17
CA ALA A 152 0.52 -19.79 -13.49
C ALA A 152 1.92 -19.20 -13.46
N ARG A 153 2.16 -18.19 -12.58
CA ARG A 153 3.46 -17.53 -12.45
C ARG A 153 4.46 -18.35 -11.61
N SER A 154 4.01 -19.02 -10.55
CA SER A 154 4.86 -19.52 -9.49
C SER A 154 4.56 -20.96 -9.06
N GLY A 155 3.61 -21.59 -9.74
CA GLY A 155 3.20 -22.98 -9.47
C GLY A 155 2.46 -23.17 -8.15
N TRP A 156 2.20 -24.42 -7.82
CA TRP A 156 1.49 -24.84 -6.61
C TRP A 156 2.29 -24.66 -5.32
N GLY A 157 3.60 -24.39 -5.41
CA GLY A 157 4.47 -24.13 -4.27
C GLY A 157 4.06 -22.92 -3.41
N GLN A 158 3.15 -22.09 -3.89
CA GLN A 158 2.58 -20.98 -3.11
C GLN A 158 1.67 -21.47 -1.97
N TRP A 159 1.15 -22.68 -2.07
CA TRP A 159 0.30 -23.35 -1.07
C TRP A 159 0.87 -24.72 -0.68
N PRO A 160 2.06 -24.77 -0.07
CA PRO A 160 2.85 -26.01 0.02
C PRO A 160 2.17 -27.12 0.83
N ALA A 161 1.38 -26.77 1.84
CA ALA A 161 0.65 -27.74 2.65
C ALA A 161 -0.64 -28.19 1.96
N CYS A 162 -1.45 -27.23 1.53
CA CYS A 162 -2.77 -27.52 0.98
C CYS A 162 -2.70 -28.07 -0.46
N SER A 163 -1.77 -27.61 -1.31
CA SER A 163 -1.61 -28.17 -2.65
C SER A 163 -1.30 -29.69 -2.63
N ARG A 164 -0.42 -30.13 -1.75
CA ARG A 164 -0.13 -31.56 -1.57
C ARG A 164 -1.36 -32.33 -1.09
N ARG A 165 -2.10 -31.77 -0.12
CA ARG A 165 -3.30 -32.41 0.45
C ARG A 165 -4.43 -32.58 -0.57
N VAL A 166 -4.56 -31.66 -1.51
CA VAL A 166 -5.62 -31.71 -2.54
C VAL A 166 -5.19 -32.39 -3.84
N GLY A 167 -3.93 -32.89 -3.90
CA GLY A 167 -3.39 -33.57 -5.06
C GLY A 167 -3.04 -32.65 -6.23
N ALA A 168 -2.88 -31.33 -6.01
CA ALA A 168 -2.41 -30.39 -7.01
C ALA A 168 -0.89 -30.55 -7.22
N ARG A 169 -0.46 -30.75 -8.48
CA ARG A 169 0.93 -30.97 -8.89
C ARG A 169 1.26 -30.14 -10.12
#